data_886b9fb8af9185a2f899e3c5236a4389
#
_entry.id   886b9fb8af9185a2f899e3c5236a4389
#
_cell.length_a   1.000
_cell.length_b   1.000
_cell.length_c   1.000
_cell.angle_alpha   90.00
_cell.angle_beta   90.00
_cell.angle_gamma   90.00
#
_symmetry.space_group_name_H-M   'P 1'
#
loop_
_entity.id
_entity.type
_entity.pdbx_description
1 polymer ?
#
loop_
_entity_poly.entity_id
_entity_poly.type
_entity_poly.pdbx_seq_one_letter_code
_entity_poly.pdbx_strand_id
1 'polypeptide(L)'
;MAYMECKKSDKIIDMECKPEEVYKLFKKKSLWKKDLIQEKTGYCWLIAVLNCISVYMKKKNIDANYIFSVRNLIIYDKLEKANFFLEQVYETRNEPINSRSVIYVLANAMTDKGNWRMAVNLIEKYGLLPVDDVDKCQIMRTANLNAIVSYLLKSYAYVIREKYKEMTYAEFNTLKEEVISEVRNIIFSYWGEPINSVTLYDGIGNRIYLTQLEFYYKYVCFPFDEYICIIL
;
A
#
# COMPACT_ATOMS: atom_id res chain seq x y z
N MET A 1 13.04 -16.81 7.05
CA MET A 1 11.78 -16.04 6.98
C MET A 1 11.05 -16.22 8.30
N ALA A 2 11.02 -15.19 9.13
CA ALA A 2 10.31 -15.24 10.40
C ALA A 2 8.90 -14.70 10.19
N TYR A 3 7.91 -15.57 10.23
CA TYR A 3 6.51 -15.18 10.39
C TYR A 3 6.37 -14.63 11.81
N MET A 4 6.18 -13.33 11.95
CA MET A 4 5.69 -12.77 13.20
C MET A 4 4.22 -13.15 13.36
N GLU A 5 3.94 -14.04 14.28
CA GLU A 5 2.57 -14.33 14.73
C GLU A 5 1.96 -13.06 15.35
N CYS A 6 0.93 -12.56 14.69
CA CYS A 6 0.10 -11.48 15.21
C CYS A 6 -0.73 -12.03 16.37
N LYS A 7 -0.47 -11.59 17.60
CA LYS A 7 -1.33 -11.91 18.75
C LYS A 7 -2.74 -11.38 18.48
N LYS A 8 -3.70 -12.28 18.34
CA LYS A 8 -5.12 -11.97 18.34
C LYS A 8 -5.49 -11.37 19.69
N SER A 9 -5.86 -10.10 19.70
CA SER A 9 -6.63 -9.54 20.81
C SER A 9 -8.11 -9.68 20.46
N ASP A 10 -8.74 -10.73 20.98
CA ASP A 10 -10.19 -10.94 20.93
C ASP A 10 -10.89 -9.99 21.92
N LYS A 11 -10.90 -8.72 21.63
CA LYS A 11 -11.83 -7.78 22.26
C LYS A 11 -12.73 -7.20 21.17
N ILE A 12 -13.81 -7.93 20.91
CA ILE A 12 -15.01 -7.34 20.30
C ILE A 12 -15.58 -6.40 21.34
N ILE A 13 -15.30 -5.13 21.22
CA ILE A 13 -15.99 -4.10 21.99
C ILE A 13 -17.27 -3.83 21.22
N ASP A 14 -18.38 -4.34 21.74
CA ASP A 14 -19.73 -3.96 21.33
C ASP A 14 -19.94 -2.49 21.72
N MET A 15 -19.48 -1.57 20.88
CA MET A 15 -19.80 -0.16 21.00
C MET A 15 -21.07 0.10 20.18
N GLU A 16 -22.22 0.15 20.85
CA GLU A 16 -23.40 0.85 20.34
C GLU A 16 -23.06 2.36 20.18
N CYS A 17 -22.30 2.68 19.17
CA CYS A 17 -22.03 4.07 18.81
C CYS A 17 -23.24 4.57 18.02
N LYS A 18 -24.04 5.47 18.61
CA LYS A 18 -25.16 6.09 17.90
C LYS A 18 -24.61 6.84 16.67
N PRO A 19 -25.20 6.67 15.47
CA PRO A 19 -24.73 7.32 14.25
C PRO A 19 -24.52 8.84 14.38
N GLU A 20 -25.29 9.49 15.24
CA GLU A 20 -25.20 10.92 15.53
C GLU A 20 -23.91 11.32 16.27
N GLU A 21 -23.34 10.46 17.10
CA GLU A 21 -22.08 10.73 17.80
C GLU A 21 -20.89 10.58 16.88
N VAL A 22 -20.91 9.59 15.99
CA VAL A 22 -19.94 9.41 14.92
C VAL A 22 -19.96 10.64 14.01
N TYR A 23 -21.16 11.11 13.61
CA TYR A 23 -21.32 12.28 12.78
C TYR A 23 -20.83 13.57 13.43
N LYS A 24 -21.01 13.74 14.76
CA LYS A 24 -20.49 14.88 15.52
C LYS A 24 -18.96 14.89 15.62
N LEU A 25 -18.31 13.73 15.68
CA LEU A 25 -16.85 13.62 15.62
C LEU A 25 -16.30 14.08 14.26
N PHE A 26 -16.99 13.81 13.17
CA PHE A 26 -16.61 14.27 11.83
C PHE A 26 -16.90 15.76 11.58
N LYS A 27 -17.85 16.36 12.31
CA LYS A 27 -18.22 17.79 12.18
C LYS A 27 -17.34 18.75 12.98
N LYS A 28 -16.47 18.28 13.88
CA LYS A 28 -15.47 19.14 14.50
C LYS A 28 -14.54 19.68 13.42
N LYS A 29 -14.59 21.01 13.23
CA LYS A 29 -13.79 21.82 12.28
C LYS A 29 -12.50 21.11 11.89
N SER A 30 -12.32 20.84 10.61
CA SER A 30 -11.15 20.18 10.08
C SER A 30 -9.89 20.88 10.57
N LEU A 31 -9.07 20.16 11.30
CA LEU A 31 -7.69 20.53 11.65
C LEU A 31 -6.79 20.53 10.40
N TRP A 32 -7.39 20.33 9.24
CA TRP A 32 -6.75 20.11 7.96
C TRP A 32 -6.37 21.45 7.34
N LYS A 33 -5.11 21.69 7.15
CA LYS A 33 -4.65 22.81 6.32
C LYS A 33 -4.57 22.43 4.83
N LYS A 34 -4.33 21.17 4.52
CA LYS A 34 -4.31 20.60 3.16
C LYS A 34 -4.69 19.13 3.24
N ASP A 35 -5.77 18.73 2.60
CA ASP A 35 -6.19 17.34 2.49
C ASP A 35 -5.53 16.70 1.28
N LEU A 36 -5.07 15.46 1.43
CA LEU A 36 -4.75 14.64 0.28
C LEU A 36 -6.07 14.31 -0.45
N ILE A 37 -6.19 14.77 -1.68
CA ILE A 37 -7.39 14.58 -2.48
C ILE A 37 -7.15 13.39 -3.41
N GLN A 38 -8.10 12.45 -3.37
CA GLN A 38 -8.16 11.38 -4.35
C GLN A 38 -8.65 11.97 -5.68
N GLU A 39 -7.79 12.16 -6.63
CA GLU A 39 -8.21 12.51 -7.98
C GLU A 39 -8.93 11.31 -8.67
N LYS A 40 -8.58 10.97 -9.89
CA LYS A 40 -9.21 9.87 -10.66
C LYS A 40 -8.50 8.52 -10.41
N THR A 41 -8.25 8.16 -9.14
CA THR A 41 -7.60 6.90 -8.76
C THR A 41 -8.44 6.12 -7.76
N GLY A 42 -8.23 4.81 -7.65
CA GLY A 42 -8.89 3.95 -6.66
C GLY A 42 -8.19 3.87 -5.30
N TYR A 43 -7.35 4.85 -4.92
CA TYR A 43 -6.53 4.83 -3.70
C TYR A 43 -7.16 5.56 -2.50
N CYS A 44 -8.49 5.72 -2.45
CA CYS A 44 -9.19 6.31 -1.31
C CYS A 44 -8.83 5.63 0.03
N TRP A 45 -8.68 4.33 0.02
CA TRP A 45 -8.32 3.55 1.20
C TRP A 45 -6.95 3.94 1.78
N LEU A 46 -5.95 4.16 0.93
CA LEU A 46 -4.61 4.57 1.35
C LEU A 46 -4.59 6.04 1.81
N ILE A 47 -5.24 6.92 1.07
CA ILE A 47 -5.36 8.34 1.39
C ILE A 47 -6.07 8.55 2.73
N ALA A 48 -7.13 7.78 2.99
CA ALA A 48 -7.84 7.83 4.26
C ALA A 48 -6.92 7.51 5.44
N VAL A 49 -6.10 6.46 5.32
CA VAL A 49 -5.14 6.07 6.37
C VAL A 49 -4.07 7.15 6.56
N LEU A 50 -3.48 7.70 5.49
CA LEU A 50 -2.49 8.76 5.58
C LEU A 50 -3.06 10.03 6.23
N ASN A 51 -4.30 10.35 5.93
CA ASN A 51 -5.02 11.43 6.58
C ASN A 51 -5.21 11.16 8.08
N CYS A 52 -5.60 9.96 8.48
CA CYS A 52 -5.69 9.58 9.91
C CYS A 52 -4.35 9.75 10.63
N ILE A 53 -3.25 9.32 10.02
CA ILE A 53 -1.90 9.49 10.59
C ILE A 53 -1.56 10.98 10.73
N SER A 54 -1.85 11.80 9.73
CA SER A 54 -1.60 13.24 9.81
C SER A 54 -2.38 13.93 10.94
N VAL A 55 -3.62 13.51 11.18
CA VAL A 55 -4.42 14.01 12.33
C VAL A 55 -3.83 13.56 13.66
N TYR A 56 -3.41 12.30 13.75
CA TYR A 56 -2.78 11.75 14.95
C TYR A 56 -1.51 12.54 15.33
N MET A 57 -0.64 12.81 14.36
CA MET A 57 0.59 13.58 14.60
C MET A 57 0.29 14.98 15.07
N LYS A 58 -0.70 15.67 14.50
CA LYS A 58 -1.14 17.00 14.96
C LYS A 58 -1.66 16.99 16.40
N LYS A 59 -2.40 15.94 16.79
CA LYS A 59 -2.89 15.79 18.17
C LYS A 59 -1.76 15.58 19.18
N LYS A 60 -0.67 14.97 18.76
CA LYS A 60 0.52 14.74 19.60
C LYS A 60 1.44 15.95 19.70
N ASN A 61 1.05 17.12 19.14
CA ASN A 61 1.90 18.32 19.05
C ASN A 61 3.27 18.04 18.41
N ILE A 62 3.35 17.01 17.58
CA ILE A 62 4.49 16.81 16.72
C ILE A 62 4.39 17.91 15.67
N ASP A 63 5.23 18.93 15.81
CA ASP A 63 5.18 20.21 15.08
C ASP A 63 5.63 20.03 13.63
N ALA A 64 4.98 19.10 12.94
CA ALA A 64 5.29 18.76 11.59
C ALA A 64 3.98 18.73 10.79
N ASN A 65 3.81 19.74 9.95
CA ASN A 65 2.79 19.72 8.88
C ASN A 65 3.22 18.73 7.77
N TYR A 66 3.63 17.50 8.15
CA TYR A 66 4.02 16.50 7.18
C TYR A 66 2.82 16.05 6.37
N ILE A 67 2.99 16.11 5.07
CA ILE A 67 2.18 15.42 4.08
C ILE A 67 2.99 14.21 3.64
N PHE A 68 2.36 13.06 3.47
CA PHE A 68 3.06 11.84 3.08
C PHE A 68 2.89 11.56 1.60
N SER A 69 3.97 11.13 0.95
CA SER A 69 3.96 10.77 -0.47
C SER A 69 3.10 9.54 -0.72
N VAL A 70 1.92 9.76 -1.29
CA VAL A 70 1.03 8.68 -1.74
C VAL A 70 1.67 7.90 -2.88
N ARG A 71 2.35 8.60 -3.82
CA ARG A 71 3.05 8.00 -4.97
C ARG A 71 4.02 6.90 -4.54
N ASN A 72 4.83 7.14 -3.52
CA ASN A 72 5.80 6.15 -3.06
C ASN A 72 5.13 4.85 -2.60
N LEU A 73 4.07 4.96 -1.81
CA LEU A 73 3.32 3.79 -1.34
C LEU A 73 2.57 3.07 -2.48
N ILE A 74 2.08 3.82 -3.47
CA ILE A 74 1.44 3.22 -4.65
C ILE A 74 2.44 2.38 -5.46
N ILE A 75 3.67 2.84 -5.62
CA ILE A 75 4.71 2.05 -6.30
C ILE A 75 4.90 0.71 -5.60
N TYR A 76 5.04 0.71 -4.28
CA TYR A 76 5.17 -0.52 -3.51
C TYR A 76 3.90 -1.37 -3.55
N ASP A 77 2.70 -0.78 -3.46
CA ASP A 77 1.44 -1.50 -3.59
C ASP A 77 1.34 -2.27 -4.92
N LYS A 78 1.76 -1.64 -6.01
CA LYS A 78 1.78 -2.30 -7.33
C LYS A 78 2.73 -3.49 -7.37
N LEU A 79 3.92 -3.36 -6.80
CA LEU A 79 4.90 -4.45 -6.74
C LEU A 79 4.41 -5.59 -5.85
N GLU A 80 3.81 -5.29 -4.70
CA GLU A 80 3.23 -6.30 -3.81
C GLU A 80 2.05 -7.04 -4.47
N LYS A 81 1.19 -6.33 -5.18
CA LYS A 81 0.07 -6.93 -5.92
C LYS A 81 0.55 -7.81 -7.06
N ALA A 82 1.60 -7.41 -7.78
CA ALA A 82 2.19 -8.23 -8.82
C ALA A 82 2.77 -9.54 -8.24
N ASN A 83 3.52 -9.43 -7.13
CA ASN A 83 4.05 -10.60 -6.43
C ASN A 83 2.92 -11.52 -5.94
N PHE A 84 1.91 -10.97 -5.29
CA PHE A 84 0.75 -11.73 -4.82
C PHE A 84 0.00 -12.42 -5.96
N PHE A 85 -0.20 -11.73 -7.09
CA PHE A 85 -0.84 -12.32 -8.26
C PHE A 85 -0.09 -13.55 -8.77
N LEU A 86 1.23 -13.46 -8.91
CA LEU A 86 2.05 -14.58 -9.40
C LEU A 86 2.01 -15.76 -8.43
N GLU A 87 2.07 -15.53 -7.10
CA GLU A 87 1.90 -16.59 -6.11
C GLU A 87 0.53 -17.27 -6.24
N GLN A 88 -0.54 -16.49 -6.36
CA GLN A 88 -1.90 -17.03 -6.54
C GLN A 88 -2.05 -17.82 -7.83
N VAL A 89 -1.40 -17.41 -8.93
CA VAL A 89 -1.36 -18.16 -10.18
C VAL A 89 -0.64 -19.48 -9.96
N TYR A 90 0.48 -19.49 -9.28
CA TYR A 90 1.23 -20.71 -9.00
C TYR A 90 0.45 -21.66 -8.06
N GLU A 91 -0.18 -21.17 -7.03
CA GLU A 91 -1.02 -21.96 -6.12
C GLU A 91 -2.20 -22.61 -6.83
N THR A 92 -2.87 -21.85 -7.72
CA THR A 92 -4.06 -22.33 -8.45
C THR A 92 -3.73 -22.99 -9.80
N ARG A 93 -2.46 -23.21 -10.11
CA ARG A 93 -2.03 -23.71 -11.45
C ARG A 93 -2.62 -25.07 -11.84
N ASN A 94 -2.93 -25.90 -10.85
CA ASN A 94 -3.52 -27.23 -11.06
C ASN A 94 -5.04 -27.20 -11.21
N GLU A 95 -5.68 -26.06 -10.90
CA GLU A 95 -7.13 -25.94 -11.00
C GLU A 95 -7.57 -25.73 -12.46
N PRO A 96 -8.76 -26.18 -12.85
CA PRO A 96 -9.33 -25.87 -14.15
C PRO A 96 -9.42 -24.37 -14.40
N ILE A 97 -9.19 -23.95 -15.65
CA ILE A 97 -9.21 -22.52 -16.05
C ILE A 97 -10.56 -21.84 -15.75
N ASN A 98 -11.65 -22.62 -15.74
CA ASN A 98 -13.00 -22.16 -15.44
C ASN A 98 -13.37 -22.26 -13.96
N SER A 99 -12.44 -22.63 -13.07
CA SER A 99 -12.69 -22.59 -11.62
C SER A 99 -12.88 -21.15 -11.15
N ARG A 100 -13.70 -20.97 -10.10
CA ARG A 100 -14.01 -19.64 -9.57
C ARG A 100 -12.77 -18.90 -9.07
N SER A 101 -11.85 -19.62 -8.45
CA SER A 101 -10.56 -19.09 -7.95
C SER A 101 -9.70 -18.56 -9.08
N VAL A 102 -9.49 -19.35 -10.15
CA VAL A 102 -8.68 -18.96 -11.30
C VAL A 102 -9.29 -17.76 -12.04
N ILE A 103 -10.61 -17.79 -12.29
CA ILE A 103 -11.30 -16.66 -12.92
C ILE A 103 -11.12 -15.38 -12.08
N TYR A 104 -11.25 -15.48 -10.75
CA TYR A 104 -11.08 -14.33 -9.86
C TYR A 104 -9.64 -13.78 -9.89
N VAL A 105 -8.64 -14.66 -9.79
CA VAL A 105 -7.22 -14.27 -9.87
C VAL A 105 -6.93 -13.56 -11.18
N LEU A 106 -7.28 -14.18 -12.31
CA LEU A 106 -7.01 -13.62 -13.63
C LEU A 106 -7.77 -12.32 -13.92
N ALA A 107 -8.98 -12.15 -13.37
CA ALA A 107 -9.74 -10.91 -13.52
C ALA A 107 -9.13 -9.74 -12.73
N ASN A 108 -8.40 -10.01 -11.65
CA ASN A 108 -7.86 -9.01 -10.73
C ASN A 108 -6.34 -8.92 -10.76
N ALA A 109 -5.70 -9.14 -11.90
CA ALA A 109 -4.24 -9.18 -12.02
C ALA A 109 -3.54 -7.91 -11.53
N MET A 110 -4.11 -6.72 -11.80
CA MET A 110 -3.62 -5.44 -11.28
C MET A 110 -4.79 -4.48 -11.04
N THR A 111 -4.96 -4.03 -9.81
CA THR A 111 -6.05 -3.14 -9.41
C THR A 111 -5.55 -2.04 -8.48
N ASP A 112 -6.34 -0.96 -8.34
CA ASP A 112 -6.09 0.10 -7.34
C ASP A 112 -6.79 -0.19 -6.01
N LYS A 113 -7.67 -1.18 -5.98
CA LYS A 113 -8.46 -1.53 -4.80
C LYS A 113 -7.57 -1.96 -3.64
N GLY A 114 -7.97 -1.61 -2.45
CA GLY A 114 -7.30 -2.03 -1.22
C GLY A 114 -8.18 -1.78 -0.01
N ASN A 115 -7.65 -2.06 1.17
CA ASN A 115 -8.32 -1.93 2.44
C ASN A 115 -7.36 -1.44 3.53
N TRP A 116 -7.89 -1.24 4.73
CA TRP A 116 -7.12 -0.81 5.90
C TRP A 116 -5.88 -1.68 6.14
N ARG A 117 -6.04 -3.01 6.18
CA ARG A 117 -4.93 -3.94 6.47
C ARG A 117 -3.81 -3.86 5.44
N MET A 118 -4.16 -3.68 4.16
CA MET A 118 -3.16 -3.48 3.11
C MET A 118 -2.37 -2.19 3.32
N ALA A 119 -3.03 -1.08 3.72
CA ALA A 119 -2.34 0.16 4.03
C ALA A 119 -1.40 0.01 5.23
N VAL A 120 -1.86 -0.66 6.29
CA VAL A 120 -1.04 -0.97 7.47
C VAL A 120 0.21 -1.75 7.06
N ASN A 121 0.04 -2.85 6.34
CA ASN A 121 1.14 -3.69 5.89
C ASN A 121 2.16 -2.92 5.02
N LEU A 122 1.69 -2.05 4.14
CA LEU A 122 2.57 -1.21 3.31
C LEU A 122 3.38 -0.23 4.17
N ILE A 123 2.73 0.44 5.11
CA ILE A 123 3.39 1.44 5.97
C ILE A 123 4.39 0.77 6.92
N GLU A 124 4.03 -0.36 7.52
CA GLU A 124 4.92 -1.11 8.41
C GLU A 124 6.13 -1.70 7.67
N LYS A 125 5.96 -2.08 6.41
CA LYS A 125 7.03 -2.67 5.60
C LYS A 125 7.95 -1.64 4.96
N TYR A 126 7.39 -0.53 4.46
CA TYR A 126 8.12 0.44 3.64
C TYR A 126 8.30 1.80 4.31
N GLY A 127 7.59 2.06 5.40
CA GLY A 127 7.60 3.34 6.10
C GLY A 127 6.82 4.44 5.36
N LEU A 128 7.11 5.68 5.74
CA LEU A 128 6.46 6.88 5.20
C LEU A 128 7.51 7.88 4.72
N LEU A 129 7.26 8.48 3.55
CA LEU A 129 8.06 9.58 3.03
C LEU A 129 7.33 10.90 3.29
N PRO A 130 7.84 11.77 4.19
CA PRO A 130 7.32 13.12 4.33
C PRO A 130 7.67 13.96 3.11
N VAL A 131 6.76 14.83 2.69
CA VAL A 131 6.96 15.78 1.60
C VAL A 131 6.44 17.15 2.00
N ASP A 132 7.12 18.20 1.54
CA ASP A 132 6.80 19.59 1.89
C ASP A 132 5.66 20.16 1.05
N ASP A 133 5.37 19.55 -0.10
CA ASP A 133 4.41 20.06 -1.07
C ASP A 133 3.44 18.99 -1.55
N VAL A 134 2.15 19.35 -1.63
CA VAL A 134 1.07 18.50 -2.13
C VAL A 134 1.29 18.13 -3.61
N ASP A 135 1.89 19.03 -4.40
CA ASP A 135 2.15 18.79 -5.82
C ASP A 135 3.15 17.65 -6.04
N LYS A 136 4.05 17.41 -5.07
CA LYS A 136 4.94 16.24 -5.06
C LYS A 136 4.24 14.94 -4.70
N CYS A 137 3.01 15.02 -4.19
CA CYS A 137 2.16 13.88 -3.86
C CYS A 137 1.24 13.48 -5.00
N GLN A 138 1.26 14.18 -6.14
CA GLN A 138 0.29 13.96 -7.23
C GLN A 138 0.23 12.50 -7.64
N ILE A 139 -0.99 11.98 -7.55
CA ILE A 139 -1.31 10.62 -7.96
C ILE A 139 -1.63 10.68 -9.45
N MET A 140 -0.74 10.14 -10.26
CA MET A 140 -0.96 10.05 -11.69
C MET A 140 -2.06 9.02 -12.00
N ARG A 141 -2.70 9.17 -13.15
CA ARG A 141 -3.71 8.21 -13.61
C ARG A 141 -3.11 6.80 -13.69
N THR A 142 -3.75 5.84 -13.03
CA THR A 142 -3.28 4.47 -12.90
C THR A 142 -3.80 3.53 -13.99
N ALA A 143 -4.88 3.90 -14.69
CA ALA A 143 -5.60 3.03 -15.59
C ALA A 143 -4.72 2.42 -16.70
N ASN A 144 -3.91 3.23 -17.39
CA ASN A 144 -3.04 2.75 -18.47
C ASN A 144 -1.93 1.83 -17.92
N LEU A 145 -1.31 2.21 -16.80
CA LEU A 145 -0.30 1.39 -16.15
C LEU A 145 -0.89 0.05 -15.71
N ASN A 146 -2.07 0.06 -15.08
CA ASN A 146 -2.76 -1.16 -14.69
C ASN A 146 -3.05 -2.07 -15.88
N ALA A 147 -3.45 -1.51 -17.02
CA ALA A 147 -3.70 -2.29 -18.24
C ALA A 147 -2.41 -2.97 -18.76
N ILE A 148 -1.31 -2.20 -18.84
CA ILE A 148 -0.01 -2.72 -19.31
C ILE A 148 0.50 -3.82 -18.37
N VAL A 149 0.54 -3.55 -17.06
CA VAL A 149 1.03 -4.53 -16.08
C VAL A 149 0.11 -5.76 -16.01
N SER A 150 -1.23 -5.56 -16.08
CA SER A 150 -2.16 -6.71 -16.15
C SER A 150 -1.93 -7.58 -17.36
N TYR A 151 -1.65 -6.99 -18.51
CA TYR A 151 -1.35 -7.75 -19.72
C TYR A 151 -0.08 -8.60 -19.55
N LEU A 152 1.00 -7.98 -19.05
CA LEU A 152 2.26 -8.67 -18.76
C LEU A 152 2.04 -9.84 -17.78
N LEU A 153 1.41 -9.55 -16.62
CA LEU A 153 1.16 -10.57 -15.61
C LEU A 153 0.32 -11.73 -16.11
N LYS A 154 -0.70 -11.47 -16.93
CA LYS A 154 -1.53 -12.52 -17.55
C LYS A 154 -0.78 -13.36 -18.57
N SER A 155 0.15 -12.78 -19.32
CA SER A 155 1.00 -13.54 -20.24
C SER A 155 1.89 -14.54 -19.49
N TYR A 156 2.46 -14.12 -18.36
CA TYR A 156 3.24 -15.01 -17.50
C TYR A 156 2.36 -16.02 -16.74
N ALA A 157 1.14 -15.66 -16.38
CA ALA A 157 0.18 -16.61 -15.82
C ALA A 157 -0.11 -17.76 -16.78
N TYR A 158 -0.20 -17.48 -18.09
CA TYR A 158 -0.32 -18.51 -19.10
C TYR A 158 0.92 -19.43 -19.10
N VAL A 159 2.12 -18.89 -19.12
CA VAL A 159 3.37 -19.67 -19.10
C VAL A 159 3.47 -20.56 -17.86
N ILE A 160 3.15 -20.01 -16.67
CA ILE A 160 3.18 -20.76 -15.42
C ILE A 160 2.19 -21.93 -15.47
N ARG A 161 0.99 -21.72 -15.98
CA ARG A 161 -0.06 -22.75 -16.05
C ARG A 161 0.22 -23.81 -17.10
N GLU A 162 0.80 -23.48 -18.24
CA GLU A 162 1.22 -24.43 -19.27
C GLU A 162 2.31 -25.39 -18.77
N LYS A 163 3.27 -24.84 -17.99
CA LYS A 163 4.42 -25.60 -17.47
C LYS A 163 4.20 -26.15 -16.05
N TYR A 164 2.99 -26.06 -15.50
CA TYR A 164 2.76 -26.32 -14.06
C TYR A 164 3.15 -27.70 -13.58
N LYS A 165 3.05 -28.73 -14.45
CA LYS A 165 3.37 -30.11 -14.11
C LYS A 165 4.86 -30.36 -13.93
N GLU A 166 5.70 -29.55 -14.54
CA GLU A 166 7.15 -29.71 -14.63
C GLU A 166 7.88 -28.66 -13.78
N MET A 167 7.22 -27.52 -13.46
CA MET A 167 7.83 -26.40 -12.76
C MET A 167 7.91 -26.63 -11.25
N THR A 168 9.12 -26.68 -10.74
CA THR A 168 9.40 -26.67 -9.31
C THR A 168 9.17 -25.29 -8.70
N TYR A 169 9.02 -25.21 -7.37
CA TYR A 169 8.91 -23.92 -6.69
C TYR A 169 10.17 -23.05 -6.83
N ALA A 170 11.35 -23.66 -6.93
CA ALA A 170 12.60 -22.92 -7.16
C ALA A 170 12.62 -22.26 -8.56
N GLU A 171 12.23 -22.98 -9.59
CA GLU A 171 12.09 -22.43 -10.95
C GLU A 171 11.03 -21.35 -11.03
N PHE A 172 9.89 -21.55 -10.34
CA PHE A 172 8.86 -20.51 -10.21
C PHE A 172 9.40 -19.25 -9.55
N ASN A 173 10.18 -19.36 -8.46
CA ASN A 173 10.75 -18.19 -7.79
C ASN A 173 11.70 -17.42 -8.71
N THR A 174 12.53 -18.11 -9.48
CA THR A 174 13.43 -17.46 -10.45
C THR A 174 12.62 -16.69 -11.49
N LEU A 175 11.62 -17.33 -12.10
CA LEU A 175 10.72 -16.68 -13.07
C LEU A 175 9.98 -15.49 -12.43
N LYS A 176 9.49 -15.66 -11.21
CA LYS A 176 8.79 -14.60 -10.47
C LYS A 176 9.68 -13.36 -10.26
N GLU A 177 10.95 -13.55 -9.88
CA GLU A 177 11.90 -12.44 -9.71
C GLU A 177 12.15 -11.70 -11.02
N GLU A 178 12.27 -12.41 -12.13
CA GLU A 178 12.39 -11.81 -13.47
C GLU A 178 11.15 -10.98 -13.81
N VAL A 179 9.95 -11.55 -13.64
CA VAL A 179 8.68 -10.85 -13.92
C VAL A 179 8.51 -9.61 -13.04
N ILE A 180 8.83 -9.71 -11.74
CA ILE A 180 8.76 -8.57 -10.83
C ILE A 180 9.78 -7.49 -11.22
N SER A 181 10.94 -7.87 -11.74
CA SER A 181 11.92 -6.91 -12.27
C SER A 181 11.37 -6.17 -13.51
N GLU A 182 10.70 -6.87 -14.43
CA GLU A 182 10.04 -6.25 -15.59
C GLU A 182 8.90 -5.31 -15.15
N VAL A 183 8.05 -5.76 -14.22
CA VAL A 183 6.97 -4.92 -13.65
C VAL A 183 7.56 -3.66 -13.00
N ARG A 184 8.65 -3.80 -12.25
CA ARG A 184 9.38 -2.68 -11.64
C ARG A 184 9.84 -1.67 -12.68
N ASN A 185 10.48 -2.14 -13.75
CA ASN A 185 10.98 -1.30 -14.83
C ASN A 185 9.84 -0.53 -15.51
N ILE A 186 8.69 -1.17 -15.74
CA ILE A 186 7.50 -0.50 -16.28
C ILE A 186 7.01 0.59 -15.32
N ILE A 187 6.85 0.27 -14.04
CA ILE A 187 6.37 1.23 -13.02
C ILE A 187 7.34 2.42 -12.90
N PHE A 188 8.65 2.15 -12.84
CA PHE A 188 9.67 3.18 -12.70
C PHE A 188 9.80 4.06 -13.95
N SER A 189 9.61 3.50 -15.14
CA SER A 189 9.54 4.27 -16.38
C SER A 189 8.33 5.19 -16.42
N TYR A 190 7.23 4.80 -15.77
CA TYR A 190 5.97 5.55 -15.76
C TYR A 190 5.93 6.64 -14.68
N TRP A 191 6.44 6.35 -13.48
CA TRP A 191 6.37 7.25 -12.31
C TRP A 191 7.71 7.67 -11.74
N GLY A 192 8.83 7.14 -12.23
CA GLY A 192 10.17 7.25 -11.63
C GLY A 192 10.34 6.30 -10.44
N GLU A 193 11.56 6.20 -9.98
CA GLU A 193 11.89 5.36 -8.83
C GLU A 193 11.31 5.90 -7.53
N PRO A 194 11.00 5.02 -6.54
CA PRO A 194 10.61 5.47 -5.22
C PRO A 194 11.78 6.16 -4.51
N ILE A 195 11.48 7.22 -3.79
CA ILE A 195 12.46 7.91 -2.95
C ILE A 195 12.60 7.12 -1.65
N ASN A 196 13.79 6.64 -1.33
CA ASN A 196 14.04 5.78 -0.16
C ASN A 196 14.68 6.51 1.03
N SER A 197 15.09 7.77 0.86
CA SER A 197 15.76 8.57 1.90
C SER A 197 14.93 9.78 2.29
N VAL A 198 14.93 10.06 3.59
CA VAL A 198 14.35 11.25 4.20
C VAL A 198 15.49 12.12 4.72
N THR A 199 15.51 13.40 4.36
CA THR A 199 16.44 14.38 4.93
C THR A 199 15.67 15.30 5.85
N LEU A 200 16.04 15.33 7.13
CA LEU A 200 15.52 16.24 8.13
C LEU A 200 16.63 17.20 8.57
N TYR A 201 16.25 18.28 9.24
CA TYR A 201 17.19 19.21 9.88
C TYR A 201 16.93 19.20 11.37
N ASP A 202 17.98 19.10 12.18
CA ASP A 202 17.89 19.26 13.62
C ASP A 202 17.68 20.74 14.02
N GLY A 203 17.43 20.99 15.29
CA GLY A 203 17.23 22.36 15.82
C GLY A 203 18.47 23.28 15.70
N ILE A 204 19.63 22.75 15.25
CA ILE A 204 20.90 23.45 15.05
C ILE A 204 21.21 23.60 13.55
N GLY A 205 20.39 22.99 12.68
CA GLY A 205 20.54 23.05 11.23
C GLY A 205 21.38 21.92 10.61
N ASN A 206 21.78 20.90 11.36
CA ASN A 206 22.49 19.74 10.81
C ASN A 206 21.52 18.84 10.05
N ARG A 207 22.01 18.22 8.97
CA ARG A 207 21.24 17.26 8.18
C ARG A 207 21.22 15.88 8.86
N ILE A 208 20.04 15.33 8.99
CA ILE A 208 19.80 13.95 9.45
C ILE A 208 19.27 13.16 8.27
N TYR A 209 19.95 12.09 7.92
CA TYR A 209 19.53 11.18 6.84
C TYR A 209 18.92 9.93 7.45
N LEU A 210 17.73 9.56 6.98
CA LEU A 210 16.96 8.42 7.46
C LEU A 210 16.37 7.66 6.26
N THR A 211 16.16 6.38 6.42
CA THR A 211 15.25 5.65 5.55
C THR A 211 13.79 6.03 5.88
N GLN A 212 12.85 5.75 4.97
CA GLN A 212 11.42 5.96 5.23
C GLN A 212 10.93 5.15 6.44
N LEU A 213 11.48 3.95 6.61
CA LEU A 213 11.14 3.05 7.70
C LEU A 213 11.64 3.59 9.04
N GLU A 214 12.89 4.06 9.11
CA GLU A 214 13.44 4.73 10.30
C GLU A 214 12.67 6.00 10.64
N PHE A 215 12.31 6.79 9.64
CA PHE A 215 11.46 7.97 9.84
C PHE A 215 10.11 7.57 10.46
N TYR A 216 9.44 6.55 9.90
CA TYR A 216 8.16 6.09 10.42
C TYR A 216 8.25 5.66 11.88
N TYR A 217 9.17 4.77 12.23
CA TYR A 217 9.29 4.25 13.60
C TYR A 217 9.77 5.29 14.60
N LYS A 218 10.61 6.24 14.19
CA LYS A 218 11.18 7.26 15.09
C LYS A 218 10.25 8.44 15.35
N TYR A 219 9.51 8.88 14.31
CA TYR A 219 8.78 10.15 14.38
C TYR A 219 7.25 10.00 14.27
N VAL A 220 6.76 8.94 13.69
CA VAL A 220 5.32 8.74 13.44
C VAL A 220 4.75 7.71 14.41
N CYS A 221 5.21 6.48 14.36
CA CYS A 221 4.81 5.34 15.18
C CYS A 221 3.30 5.30 15.47
N PHE A 222 2.50 5.24 14.41
CA PHE A 222 1.04 5.28 14.52
C PHE A 222 0.53 3.96 15.14
N PRO A 223 -0.28 4.00 16.20
CA PRO A 223 -0.74 2.81 16.90
C PRO A 223 -1.91 2.16 16.17
N PHE A 224 -1.64 1.44 15.08
CA PHE A 224 -2.67 0.82 14.25
C PHE A 224 -3.59 -0.14 15.02
N ASP A 225 -3.08 -0.78 16.07
CA ASP A 225 -3.83 -1.73 16.89
C ASP A 225 -4.89 -1.06 17.78
N GLU A 226 -4.79 0.24 18.00
CA GLU A 226 -5.76 1.03 18.76
C GLU A 226 -6.93 1.54 17.89
N TYR A 227 -6.87 1.31 16.57
CA TYR A 227 -7.87 1.79 15.62
C TYR A 227 -8.69 0.64 15.03
N ILE A 228 -9.99 0.83 14.98
CA ILE A 228 -10.95 -0.11 14.40
C ILE A 228 -11.45 0.44 13.06
N CYS A 229 -11.40 -0.38 12.02
CA CYS A 229 -12.04 -0.06 10.75
C CYS A 229 -13.52 -0.45 10.82
N ILE A 230 -14.41 0.54 10.81
CA ILE A 230 -15.85 0.31 10.74
C ILE A 230 -16.24 0.29 9.26
N ILE A 231 -16.74 -0.86 8.80
CA ILE A 231 -17.32 -1.00 7.47
C ILE A 231 -18.84 -0.82 7.64
N LEU A 232 -19.35 0.27 7.09
CA LEU A 232 -20.79 0.58 7.03
C LEU A 232 -21.41 0.00 5.78
#